data_9a03ec4c6dd4946a60790ba5310f3e7b
#
_entry.id   9a03ec4c6dd4946a60790ba5310f3e7b
#
_cell.length_a   1.000
_cell.length_b   1.000
_cell.length_c   1.000
_cell.angle_alpha   90.00
_cell.angle_beta   90.00
_cell.angle_gamma   90.00
#
_symmetry.space_group_name_H-M   'P 1'
#
loop_
_entity.id
_entity.type
_entity.pdbx_description
1 polymer ?
#
loop_
_entity_poly.entity_id
_entity_poly.type
_entity_poly.pdbx_seq_one_letter_code
_entity_poly.pdbx_strand_id
1 'polypeptide(L)'
;MNKIILLFSLALLLSGCNRARQEQGREDDDVTIDLPQLKAQGEITAVTLYSSTSYFQYKMQPMGYEYELIKDFARSEGLKLNIKVAESPAKLIEMLEAGEADVVAYPIQISNRMKEKLIYCGREEQDCQMLIQRANKGDKVITDVTELL
;
A
#
# COMPACT_ATOMS: atom_id res chain seq x y z
N MET A 1 43.60 40.39 -26.70
CA MET A 1 43.55 39.38 -25.62
C MET A 1 42.28 39.55 -24.77
N ASN A 2 41.78 40.73 -24.52
CA ASN A 2 40.61 40.95 -23.64
C ASN A 2 39.23 40.58 -24.23
N LYS A 3 39.06 40.60 -25.56
CA LYS A 3 37.76 40.27 -26.20
C LYS A 3 37.42 38.76 -26.18
N ILE A 4 38.42 37.88 -26.21
CA ILE A 4 38.26 36.44 -26.19
C ILE A 4 37.87 35.97 -24.76
N ILE A 5 38.45 36.59 -23.74
CA ILE A 5 38.14 36.30 -22.32
C ILE A 5 36.69 36.73 -22.00
N LEU A 6 36.23 37.84 -22.56
CA LEU A 6 34.88 38.35 -22.36
C LEU A 6 33.82 37.45 -23.04
N LEU A 7 34.12 36.90 -24.22
CA LEU A 7 33.26 35.94 -24.90
C LEU A 7 33.20 34.59 -24.17
N PHE A 8 34.30 34.14 -23.56
CA PHE A 8 34.33 32.90 -22.78
C PHE A 8 33.57 33.04 -21.45
N SER A 9 33.62 34.23 -20.83
CA SER A 9 32.85 34.56 -19.63
C SER A 9 31.34 34.60 -19.89
N LEU A 10 30.92 35.12 -21.05
CA LEU A 10 29.52 35.19 -21.43
C LEU A 10 28.95 33.80 -21.77
N ALA A 11 29.76 32.88 -22.32
CA ALA A 11 29.35 31.52 -22.61
C ALA A 11 29.14 30.67 -21.35
N LEU A 12 29.88 30.92 -20.26
CA LEU A 12 29.70 30.23 -18.99
C LEU A 12 28.41 30.64 -18.25
N LEU A 13 27.90 31.85 -18.49
CA LEU A 13 26.65 32.31 -17.86
C LEU A 13 25.38 31.71 -18.49
N LEU A 14 25.50 31.16 -19.69
CA LEU A 14 24.39 30.51 -20.39
C LEU A 14 24.24 28.99 -20.05
N SER A 15 25.23 28.42 -19.37
CA SER A 15 25.19 27.01 -18.91
C SER A 15 24.54 26.87 -17.53
N GLY A 16 24.04 27.95 -16.95
CA GLY A 16 23.36 27.99 -15.67
C GLY A 16 21.90 27.60 -15.80
N CYS A 17 21.59 26.46 -15.26
CA CYS A 17 20.26 26.09 -14.78
C CYS A 17 19.16 25.89 -15.83
N ASN A 18 19.23 24.80 -16.58
CA ASN A 18 18.00 24.15 -17.00
C ASN A 18 17.62 23.01 -16.02
N ARG A 19 17.65 23.33 -14.72
CA ARG A 19 16.87 22.62 -13.72
C ARG A 19 15.54 23.36 -13.57
N ALA A 20 14.85 23.54 -14.69
CA ALA A 20 13.42 23.67 -14.66
C ALA A 20 12.91 22.34 -14.10
N ARG A 21 12.67 22.37 -12.79
CA ARG A 21 11.82 21.41 -12.09
C ARG A 21 10.53 21.40 -12.89
N GLN A 22 10.37 20.41 -13.73
CA GLN A 22 9.10 20.04 -14.32
C GLN A 22 8.21 19.65 -13.15
N GLU A 23 7.56 20.65 -12.56
CA GLU A 23 6.26 20.45 -11.93
C GLU A 23 5.29 20.13 -13.06
N GLN A 24 5.46 18.95 -13.62
CA GLN A 24 4.43 18.33 -14.42
C GLN A 24 3.27 18.14 -13.46
N GLY A 25 2.19 18.88 -13.72
CA GLY A 25 0.94 18.71 -13.03
C GLY A 25 0.68 17.20 -12.92
N ARG A 26 0.47 16.73 -11.70
CA ARG A 26 -0.23 15.49 -11.47
C ARG A 26 -1.64 15.74 -12.00
N GLU A 27 -1.82 15.51 -13.30
CA GLU A 27 -3.07 14.93 -13.74
C GLU A 27 -3.16 13.62 -12.93
N ASP A 28 -4.28 13.41 -12.29
CA ASP A 28 -4.65 12.14 -11.66
C ASP A 28 -4.74 11.07 -12.77
N ASP A 29 -3.61 10.74 -13.36
CA ASP A 29 -3.42 9.47 -14.01
C ASP A 29 -3.39 8.45 -12.86
N ASP A 30 -4.54 7.83 -12.70
CA ASP A 30 -4.74 6.63 -11.91
C ASP A 30 -3.68 5.62 -12.41
N VAL A 31 -2.51 5.63 -11.75
CA VAL A 31 -1.36 4.78 -12.14
C VAL A 31 -1.72 3.38 -11.67
N THR A 32 -2.63 2.77 -12.41
CA THR A 32 -2.97 1.37 -12.25
C THR A 32 -1.75 0.57 -12.72
N ILE A 33 -0.90 0.19 -11.79
CA ILE A 33 0.22 -0.72 -12.08
C ILE A 33 -0.40 -2.09 -12.31
N ASP A 34 -0.35 -2.55 -13.56
CA ASP A 34 -0.88 -3.84 -13.96
C ASP A 34 0.23 -4.91 -13.96
N LEU A 35 -0.15 -6.19 -13.91
CA LEU A 35 0.75 -7.34 -13.86
C LEU A 35 1.86 -7.33 -14.92
N PRO A 36 1.62 -6.94 -16.20
CA PRO A 36 2.69 -6.81 -17.18
C PRO A 36 3.78 -5.81 -16.77
N GLN A 37 3.42 -4.74 -16.11
CA GLN A 37 4.37 -3.72 -15.64
C GLN A 37 5.19 -4.24 -14.45
N LEU A 38 4.56 -4.95 -13.50
CA LEU A 38 5.25 -5.65 -12.42
C LEU A 38 6.23 -6.69 -12.95
N LYS A 39 5.84 -7.45 -14.00
CA LYS A 39 6.73 -8.40 -14.66
C LYS A 39 7.93 -7.72 -15.34
N ALA A 40 7.74 -6.56 -15.90
CA ALA A 40 8.83 -5.77 -16.48
C ALA A 40 9.79 -5.23 -15.40
N GLN A 41 9.28 -4.90 -14.21
CA GLN A 41 10.07 -4.49 -13.04
C GLN A 41 10.76 -5.69 -12.36
N GLY A 42 10.18 -6.88 -12.45
CA GLY A 42 10.69 -8.12 -11.87
C GLY A 42 10.42 -8.28 -10.38
N GLU A 43 9.64 -7.40 -9.77
CA GLU A 43 9.32 -7.46 -8.34
C GLU A 43 7.89 -6.98 -8.04
N ILE A 44 7.37 -7.43 -6.91
CA ILE A 44 6.09 -7.01 -6.35
C ILE A 44 6.28 -6.66 -4.87
N THR A 45 5.72 -5.54 -4.45
CA THR A 45 5.74 -5.09 -3.06
C THR A 45 4.38 -5.33 -2.43
N ALA A 46 4.33 -6.18 -1.42
CA ALA A 46 3.12 -6.41 -0.62
C ALA A 46 3.23 -5.73 0.74
N VAL A 47 2.16 -5.08 1.15
CA VAL A 47 2.03 -4.52 2.50
C VAL A 47 1.10 -5.36 3.35
N THR A 48 1.45 -5.58 4.61
CA THR A 48 0.73 -6.42 5.57
C THR A 48 0.79 -5.84 6.98
N LEU A 49 0.12 -6.49 7.93
CA LEU A 49 0.25 -6.21 9.37
C LEU A 49 0.83 -7.42 10.09
N TYR A 50 1.55 -7.16 11.18
CA TYR A 50 1.89 -8.23 12.11
C TYR A 50 0.62 -8.81 12.74
N SER A 51 0.43 -10.10 12.57
CA SER A 51 -0.66 -10.85 13.20
C SER A 51 -0.27 -12.31 13.32
N SER A 52 -0.93 -13.04 14.23
CA SER A 52 -0.68 -14.48 14.43
C SER A 52 -1.04 -15.35 13.23
N THR A 53 -1.80 -14.83 12.28
CA THR A 53 -2.27 -15.54 11.08
C THR A 53 -1.71 -14.99 9.81
N SER A 54 -1.68 -13.65 9.64
CA SER A 54 -1.36 -13.01 8.36
C SER A 54 0.14 -12.95 8.08
N TYR A 55 0.90 -12.39 9.03
CA TYR A 55 2.35 -12.26 8.91
C TYR A 55 3.01 -12.20 10.29
N PHE A 56 3.96 -13.08 10.54
CA PHE A 56 4.78 -13.09 11.74
C PHE A 56 6.15 -13.70 11.44
N GLN A 57 7.10 -13.50 12.34
CA GLN A 57 8.42 -14.11 12.24
C GLN A 57 8.60 -15.21 13.28
N TYR A 58 8.98 -16.37 12.82
CA TYR A 58 9.38 -17.49 13.69
C TYR A 58 10.78 -17.92 13.35
N LYS A 59 11.69 -17.89 14.32
CA LYS A 59 13.13 -18.20 14.15
C LYS A 59 13.75 -17.45 12.96
N MET A 60 13.43 -16.14 12.84
CA MET A 60 13.88 -15.25 11.76
C MET A 60 13.36 -15.64 10.36
N GLN A 61 12.39 -16.52 10.28
CA GLN A 61 11.73 -16.85 9.02
C GLN A 61 10.32 -16.22 8.99
N PRO A 62 9.98 -15.51 7.91
CA PRO A 62 8.65 -14.97 7.73
C PRO A 62 7.66 -16.10 7.47
N MET A 63 6.53 -16.04 8.14
CA MET A 63 5.44 -17.00 8.08
C MET A 63 4.09 -16.29 8.15
N GLY A 64 3.03 -16.96 7.78
CA GLY A 64 1.66 -16.48 7.85
C GLY A 64 0.87 -16.87 6.61
N TYR A 65 -0.45 -16.97 6.74
CA TYR A 65 -1.30 -17.44 5.65
C TYR A 65 -1.28 -16.48 4.46
N GLU A 66 -1.55 -15.20 4.68
CA GLU A 66 -1.54 -14.20 3.61
C GLU A 66 -0.14 -14.00 3.03
N TYR A 67 0.89 -14.12 3.87
CA TYR A 67 2.28 -14.09 3.41
C TYR A 67 2.59 -15.26 2.47
N GLU A 68 2.20 -16.48 2.81
CA GLU A 68 2.45 -17.64 1.94
C GLU A 68 1.65 -17.54 0.64
N LEU A 69 0.41 -17.03 0.66
CA LEU A 69 -0.38 -16.79 -0.53
C LEU A 69 0.31 -15.83 -1.51
N ILE A 70 0.72 -14.65 -1.02
CA ILE A 70 1.36 -13.66 -1.90
C ILE A 70 2.75 -14.12 -2.36
N LYS A 71 3.45 -14.89 -1.55
CA LYS A 71 4.73 -15.49 -1.90
C LYS A 71 4.57 -16.53 -3.02
N ASP A 72 3.53 -17.37 -2.94
CA ASP A 72 3.24 -18.36 -3.98
C ASP A 72 2.81 -17.68 -5.28
N PHE A 73 2.00 -16.61 -5.19
CA PHE A 73 1.65 -15.79 -6.34
C PHE A 73 2.90 -15.18 -6.98
N ALA A 74 3.73 -14.48 -6.23
CA ALA A 74 4.95 -13.86 -6.74
C ALA A 74 5.85 -14.88 -7.42
N ARG A 75 6.01 -16.06 -6.82
CA ARG A 75 6.80 -17.16 -7.38
C ARG A 75 6.20 -17.70 -8.69
N SER A 76 4.88 -17.85 -8.77
CA SER A 76 4.20 -18.34 -9.98
C SER A 76 4.34 -17.37 -11.15
N GLU A 77 4.39 -16.08 -10.87
CA GLU A 77 4.56 -15.02 -11.86
C GLU A 77 6.04 -14.66 -12.16
N GLY A 78 6.98 -15.32 -11.46
CA GLY A 78 8.42 -15.08 -11.61
C GLY A 78 8.89 -13.75 -11.03
N LEU A 79 8.16 -13.23 -10.03
CA LEU A 79 8.43 -11.95 -9.37
C LEU A 79 9.18 -12.16 -8.06
N LYS A 80 10.05 -11.22 -7.73
CA LYS A 80 10.64 -11.09 -6.40
C LYS A 80 9.63 -10.44 -5.46
N LEU A 81 9.35 -11.06 -4.33
CA LEU A 81 8.47 -10.51 -3.30
C LEU A 81 9.23 -9.60 -2.33
N ASN A 82 8.75 -8.36 -2.17
CA ASN A 82 9.16 -7.46 -1.10
C ASN A 82 7.98 -7.32 -0.12
N ILE A 83 8.26 -7.44 1.19
CA ILE A 83 7.24 -7.27 2.24
C ILE A 83 7.48 -5.98 3.01
N LYS A 84 6.44 -5.16 3.11
CA LYS A 84 6.38 -4.01 4.02
C LYS A 84 5.35 -4.30 5.11
N VAL A 85 5.62 -3.84 6.32
CA VAL A 85 4.71 -4.00 7.44
C VAL A 85 4.20 -2.61 7.84
N ALA A 86 2.89 -2.44 7.80
CA ALA A 86 2.23 -1.22 8.23
C ALA A 86 1.97 -1.24 9.74
N GLU A 87 1.77 -0.08 10.32
CA GLU A 87 1.51 0.09 11.76
C GLU A 87 0.01 -0.06 12.10
N SER A 88 -0.87 0.12 11.13
CA SER A 88 -2.32 0.07 11.33
C SER A 88 -3.06 -0.33 10.04
N PRO A 89 -4.33 -0.80 10.13
CA PRO A 89 -5.14 -1.08 8.96
C PRO A 89 -5.36 0.14 8.05
N ALA A 90 -5.48 1.34 8.61
CA ALA A 90 -5.59 2.57 7.83
C ALA A 90 -4.32 2.81 7.01
N LYS A 91 -3.14 2.56 7.61
CA LYS A 91 -1.86 2.74 6.95
C LYS A 91 -1.64 1.78 5.78
N LEU A 92 -2.22 0.57 5.82
CA LEU A 92 -2.19 -0.35 4.67
C LEU A 92 -2.78 0.30 3.41
N ILE A 93 -3.95 0.94 3.57
CA ILE A 93 -4.64 1.58 2.44
C ILE A 93 -3.89 2.82 1.97
N GLU A 94 -3.40 3.65 2.90
CA GLU A 94 -2.58 4.81 2.54
C GLU A 94 -1.35 4.42 1.73
N MET A 95 -0.65 3.35 2.11
CA MET A 95 0.53 2.87 1.39
C MET A 95 0.20 2.34 0.01
N LEU A 96 -0.97 1.70 -0.16
CA LEU A 96 -1.45 1.25 -1.45
C LEU A 96 -1.82 2.45 -2.34
N GLU A 97 -2.62 3.40 -1.82
CA GLU A 97 -3.02 4.62 -2.55
C GLU A 97 -1.81 5.52 -2.90
N ALA A 98 -0.78 5.52 -2.07
CA ALA A 98 0.46 6.27 -2.33
C ALA A 98 1.41 5.58 -3.33
N GLY A 99 1.10 4.36 -3.79
CA GLY A 99 1.99 3.58 -4.64
C GLY A 99 3.25 3.07 -3.93
N GLU A 100 3.25 3.05 -2.61
CA GLU A 100 4.34 2.48 -1.83
C GLU A 100 4.30 0.95 -1.79
N ALA A 101 3.15 0.37 -2.11
CA ALA A 101 2.91 -1.06 -2.24
C ALA A 101 1.97 -1.31 -3.42
N ASP A 102 2.11 -2.48 -4.05
CA ASP A 102 1.31 -2.91 -5.19
C ASP A 102 0.09 -3.72 -4.75
N VAL A 103 0.16 -4.36 -3.58
CA VAL A 103 -0.90 -5.23 -3.06
C VAL A 103 -0.92 -5.23 -1.55
N VAL A 104 -2.12 -5.40 -0.98
CA VAL A 104 -2.31 -5.62 0.46
C VAL A 104 -2.49 -7.11 0.71
N ALA A 105 -1.55 -7.70 1.45
CA ALA A 105 -1.60 -9.10 1.90
C ALA A 105 -2.12 -9.18 3.34
N TYR A 106 -3.37 -8.79 3.53
CA TYR A 106 -4.07 -8.77 4.81
C TYR A 106 -5.58 -8.79 4.59
N PRO A 107 -6.38 -9.50 5.40
CA PRO A 107 -7.83 -9.48 5.28
C PRO A 107 -8.38 -8.09 5.59
N ILE A 108 -9.05 -7.48 4.62
CA ILE A 108 -9.62 -6.15 4.74
C ILE A 108 -11.14 -6.24 4.69
N GLN A 109 -11.78 -5.51 5.59
CA GLN A 109 -13.23 -5.39 5.58
C GLN A 109 -13.69 -4.61 4.34
N ILE A 110 -14.56 -5.22 3.55
CA ILE A 110 -15.10 -4.62 2.32
C ILE A 110 -16.21 -3.63 2.70
N SER A 111 -16.00 -2.36 2.41
CA SER A 111 -17.02 -1.33 2.51
C SER A 111 -17.40 -0.78 1.12
N ASN A 112 -18.62 -0.26 0.97
CA ASN A 112 -19.06 0.30 -0.31
C ASN A 112 -18.15 1.45 -0.78
N ARG A 113 -17.67 2.29 0.14
CA ARG A 113 -16.75 3.39 -0.16
C ARG A 113 -15.40 2.90 -0.69
N MET A 114 -14.90 1.77 -0.16
CA MET A 114 -13.63 1.21 -0.60
C MET A 114 -13.73 0.47 -1.93
N LYS A 115 -14.91 -0.10 -2.26
CA LYS A 115 -15.14 -0.76 -3.55
C LYS A 115 -15.00 0.17 -4.75
N GLU A 116 -15.16 1.47 -4.56
CA GLU A 116 -14.99 2.48 -5.62
C GLU A 116 -13.51 2.72 -5.95
N LYS A 117 -12.61 2.43 -5.01
CA LYS A 117 -11.19 2.75 -5.11
C LYS A 117 -10.28 1.53 -5.20
N LEU A 118 -10.72 0.39 -4.66
CA LEU A 118 -9.90 -0.80 -4.49
C LEU A 118 -10.49 -1.99 -5.22
N ILE A 119 -9.61 -2.78 -5.82
CA ILE A 119 -9.95 -4.08 -6.39
C ILE A 119 -9.64 -5.14 -5.34
N TYR A 120 -10.63 -5.95 -5.02
CA TYR A 120 -10.49 -7.03 -4.05
C TYR A 120 -10.20 -8.34 -4.78
N CYS A 121 -9.16 -9.04 -4.33
CA CYS A 121 -8.78 -10.35 -4.83
C CYS A 121 -9.06 -11.41 -3.77
N GLY A 122 -9.44 -12.61 -4.22
CA GLY A 122 -9.67 -13.72 -3.32
C GLY A 122 -11.15 -13.97 -3.02
N ARG A 123 -11.39 -14.80 -2.01
CA ARG A 123 -12.74 -15.23 -1.60
C ARG A 123 -13.34 -14.21 -0.64
N GLU A 124 -14.55 -13.75 -0.94
CA GLU A 124 -15.32 -12.95 0.01
C GLU A 124 -15.89 -13.88 1.09
N GLU A 125 -15.60 -13.59 2.35
CA GLU A 125 -16.13 -14.29 3.51
C GLU A 125 -17.02 -13.33 4.29
N GLN A 126 -18.19 -13.84 4.72
CA GLN A 126 -19.08 -13.08 5.58
C GLN A 126 -18.76 -13.45 7.03
N ASP A 127 -18.37 -12.46 7.79
CA ASP A 127 -18.09 -12.61 9.22
C ASP A 127 -19.19 -11.96 10.05
N CYS A 128 -19.59 -12.64 11.14
CA CYS A 128 -20.57 -12.11 12.07
C CYS A 128 -19.88 -11.29 13.15
N GLN A 129 -20.18 -10.00 13.20
CA GLN A 129 -19.71 -9.16 14.30
C GLN A 129 -20.62 -9.34 15.51
N MET A 130 -20.00 -9.60 16.67
CA MET A 130 -20.71 -9.68 17.95
C MET A 130 -20.33 -8.48 18.82
N LEU A 131 -21.34 -7.81 19.35
CA LEU A 131 -21.13 -6.80 20.38
C LEU A 131 -20.84 -7.50 21.72
N ILE A 132 -19.68 -7.23 22.29
CA ILE A 132 -19.31 -7.70 23.63
C ILE A 132 -19.28 -6.50 24.56
N GLN A 133 -20.08 -6.54 25.62
CA GLN A 133 -20.13 -5.49 26.63
C GLN A 133 -19.93 -6.10 28.02
N ARG A 134 -19.39 -5.29 28.94
CA ARG A 134 -19.32 -5.66 30.33
C ARG A 134 -20.72 -5.57 30.94
N ALA A 135 -21.20 -6.64 31.54
CA ALA A 135 -22.46 -6.67 32.26
C ALA A 135 -22.18 -6.87 33.74
N ASN A 136 -22.42 -5.85 34.55
CA ASN A 136 -22.48 -5.99 36.00
C ASN A 136 -23.94 -6.17 36.45
N LYS A 137 -24.12 -6.73 37.62
CA LYS A 137 -25.48 -6.95 38.15
C LYS A 137 -26.18 -5.60 38.36
N GLY A 138 -27.22 -5.33 37.55
CA GLY A 138 -27.99 -4.08 37.61
C GLY A 138 -27.66 -3.07 36.50
N ASP A 139 -26.68 -3.34 35.63
CA ASP A 139 -26.39 -2.48 34.49
C ASP A 139 -27.45 -2.66 33.38
N LYS A 140 -27.76 -1.55 32.70
CA LYS A 140 -28.56 -1.60 31.48
C LYS A 140 -27.71 -2.26 30.38
N VAL A 141 -28.14 -3.40 29.91
CA VAL A 141 -27.49 -4.12 28.81
C VAL A 141 -28.05 -3.61 27.48
N ILE A 142 -27.17 -3.20 26.58
CA ILE A 142 -27.54 -2.84 25.21
C ILE A 142 -27.87 -4.12 24.45
N THR A 143 -29.08 -4.22 23.96
CA THR A 143 -29.56 -5.42 23.24
C THR A 143 -29.71 -5.19 21.74
N ASP A 144 -29.72 -3.95 21.29
CA ASP A 144 -29.81 -3.56 19.89
C ASP A 144 -28.67 -2.61 19.53
N VAL A 145 -28.03 -2.84 18.39
CA VAL A 145 -26.93 -2.03 17.87
C VAL A 145 -27.38 -0.58 17.62
N THR A 146 -28.66 -0.37 17.33
CA THR A 146 -29.23 0.96 17.13
C THR A 146 -29.22 1.85 18.40
N GLU A 147 -29.10 1.23 19.57
CA GLU A 147 -28.93 1.97 20.84
C GLU A 147 -27.54 2.62 21.00
N LEU A 148 -26.60 2.32 20.08
CA LEU A 148 -25.24 2.88 20.05
C LEU A 148 -25.10 4.13 19.16
N LEU A 149 -26.12 4.44 18.40
CA LEU A 149 -26.19 5.57 17.48
C LEU A 149 -26.88 6.77 18.16
#